data_5496f0dff6f72338a34f1eed7e0d50ac
#
_entry.id   5496f0dff6f72338a34f1eed7e0d50ac
#
_cell.length_a   1.000
_cell.length_b   1.000
_cell.length_c   1.000
_cell.angle_alpha   90.00
_cell.angle_beta   90.00
_cell.angle_gamma   90.00
#
_symmetry.space_group_name_H-M   'P 1'
#
loop_
_entity.id
_entity.type
_entity.pdbx_description
1 polymer ?
#
loop_
_entity_poly.entity_id
_entity_poly.type
_entity_poly.pdbx_seq_one_letter_code
_entity_poly.pdbx_strand_id
1 'polypeptide(L)'
;YEVEDSAKGTLTGNGQTGVSSVEIQADSGTSVNVTAVAAEGFVFYKWSDGVTTATRYDNITKDISVKAMFNDARVELTLDKGDTKIKQGESLTVNAAVKLGNKAYDATNVQWSINDEMEKNGSSLTFKPDAAGTYTIKAGIEINGTFSTAQLIVTVEAEATTINISGTGTLTAGQSTTLTATVENGSGDTLWGCEETSWRTTGTQVTFTANEPGTYHIH
;
A
#
# COMPACT_ATOMS: atom_id res chain seq x y z
N TYR A 1 34.48 -7.55 -29.04
CA TYR A 1 33.26 -7.14 -28.30
C TYR A 1 33.12 -8.02 -27.07
N GLU A 2 32.83 -7.45 -25.94
CA GLU A 2 32.64 -8.16 -24.67
C GLU A 2 31.42 -7.62 -23.92
N VAL A 3 30.86 -8.39 -22.99
CA VAL A 3 29.98 -7.85 -21.97
C VAL A 3 30.79 -7.40 -20.77
N GLU A 4 30.39 -6.29 -20.11
CA GLU A 4 31.01 -5.84 -18.88
C GLU A 4 30.78 -6.83 -17.72
N ASP A 5 29.56 -7.42 -17.69
CA ASP A 5 29.13 -8.39 -16.68
C ASP A 5 28.25 -9.45 -17.36
N SER A 6 28.75 -10.68 -17.44
CA SER A 6 28.05 -11.80 -18.09
C SER A 6 26.80 -12.27 -17.34
N ALA A 7 26.61 -11.88 -16.07
CA ALA A 7 25.37 -12.13 -15.34
C ALA A 7 24.24 -11.20 -15.78
N LYS A 8 24.56 -10.06 -16.43
CA LYS A 8 23.59 -9.04 -16.83
C LYS A 8 23.18 -9.11 -18.29
N GLY A 9 23.91 -9.83 -19.11
CA GLY A 9 23.60 -9.97 -20.53
C GLY A 9 24.64 -10.74 -21.32
N THR A 10 24.36 -10.93 -22.58
CA THR A 10 25.18 -11.69 -23.54
C THR A 10 25.29 -10.94 -24.86
N LEU A 11 26.09 -11.48 -25.77
CA LEU A 11 26.25 -10.99 -27.13
C LEU A 11 25.74 -12.02 -28.14
N THR A 12 25.26 -11.50 -29.26
CA THR A 12 24.97 -12.24 -30.48
C THR A 12 25.70 -11.59 -31.66
N GLY A 13 26.48 -12.34 -32.39
CA GLY A 13 27.25 -11.85 -33.57
C GLY A 13 28.19 -12.93 -34.09
N ASN A 14 28.63 -12.78 -35.33
CA ASN A 14 29.53 -13.74 -36.01
C ASN A 14 29.07 -15.21 -35.91
N GLY A 15 27.76 -15.43 -36.05
CA GLY A 15 27.16 -16.79 -35.95
C GLY A 15 27.08 -17.34 -34.51
N GLN A 16 27.50 -16.61 -33.49
CA GLN A 16 27.41 -16.98 -32.07
C GLN A 16 26.24 -16.29 -31.39
N THR A 17 25.65 -16.95 -30.41
CA THR A 17 24.52 -16.43 -29.62
C THR A 17 24.71 -16.80 -28.16
N GLY A 18 24.37 -15.86 -27.25
CA GLY A 18 24.41 -16.10 -25.80
C GLY A 18 25.83 -16.17 -25.20
N VAL A 19 26.81 -15.54 -25.85
CA VAL A 19 28.23 -15.56 -25.44
C VAL A 19 28.60 -14.28 -24.69
N SER A 20 29.64 -14.34 -23.86
CA SER A 20 30.16 -13.17 -23.14
C SER A 20 31.12 -12.31 -23.97
N SER A 21 31.65 -12.87 -25.05
CA SER A 21 32.51 -12.18 -25.99
C SER A 21 32.33 -12.65 -27.42
N VAL A 22 32.50 -11.76 -28.37
CA VAL A 22 32.52 -12.03 -29.82
C VAL A 22 33.81 -11.42 -30.40
N GLU A 23 34.61 -12.26 -31.01
CA GLU A 23 35.77 -11.85 -31.79
C GLU A 23 35.47 -12.00 -33.27
N ILE A 24 35.71 -10.93 -34.04
CA ILE A 24 35.50 -10.92 -35.49
C ILE A 24 36.77 -10.45 -36.16
N GLN A 25 37.35 -11.33 -37.01
CA GLN A 25 38.40 -10.96 -37.91
C GLN A 25 37.81 -10.58 -39.25
N ALA A 26 38.09 -9.37 -39.71
CA ALA A 26 37.49 -8.84 -40.94
C ALA A 26 38.51 -7.93 -41.64
N ASP A 27 38.42 -7.92 -42.98
CA ASP A 27 39.20 -7.03 -43.82
C ASP A 27 38.80 -5.55 -43.61
N SER A 28 39.72 -4.63 -43.80
CA SER A 28 39.44 -3.20 -43.74
C SER A 28 38.32 -2.82 -44.72
N GLY A 29 37.34 -2.06 -44.20
CA GLY A 29 36.14 -1.66 -44.96
C GLY A 29 34.96 -2.64 -44.85
N THR A 30 35.12 -3.78 -44.18
CA THR A 30 34.04 -4.72 -43.95
C THR A 30 33.07 -4.17 -42.88
N SER A 31 31.75 -4.32 -43.10
CA SER A 31 30.74 -4.04 -42.08
C SER A 31 30.41 -5.28 -41.30
N VAL A 32 30.45 -5.15 -39.96
CA VAL A 32 30.09 -6.21 -39.00
C VAL A 32 28.98 -5.72 -38.08
N ASN A 33 28.20 -6.66 -37.54
CA ASN A 33 27.20 -6.31 -36.52
C ASN A 33 27.33 -7.21 -35.30
N VAL A 34 27.04 -6.63 -34.14
CA VAL A 34 26.92 -7.34 -32.86
C VAL A 34 25.76 -6.76 -32.07
N THR A 35 24.97 -7.64 -31.50
CA THR A 35 23.80 -7.29 -30.67
C THR A 35 24.06 -7.67 -29.22
N ALA A 36 23.88 -6.71 -28.32
CA ALA A 36 23.83 -6.94 -26.88
C ALA A 36 22.43 -7.38 -26.47
N VAL A 37 22.32 -8.51 -25.76
CA VAL A 37 21.06 -9.10 -25.31
C VAL A 37 21.05 -9.09 -23.78
N ALA A 38 20.12 -8.34 -23.19
CA ALA A 38 20.00 -8.25 -21.73
C ALA A 38 19.46 -9.57 -21.14
N ALA A 39 19.96 -9.97 -19.97
CA ALA A 39 19.39 -11.04 -19.16
C ALA A 39 18.09 -10.56 -18.49
N GLU A 40 17.30 -11.50 -17.97
CA GLU A 40 16.08 -11.19 -17.21
C GLU A 40 16.40 -10.24 -16.02
N GLY A 41 15.59 -9.21 -15.86
CA GLY A 41 15.78 -8.18 -14.82
C GLY A 41 16.81 -7.10 -15.17
N PHE A 42 17.34 -7.09 -16.40
CA PHE A 42 18.27 -6.09 -16.89
C PHE A 42 17.81 -5.47 -18.20
N VAL A 43 18.35 -4.28 -18.52
CA VAL A 43 18.20 -3.60 -19.82
C VAL A 43 19.54 -3.18 -20.33
N PHE A 44 19.74 -3.25 -21.65
CA PHE A 44 20.93 -2.68 -22.29
C PHE A 44 21.01 -1.18 -22.03
N TYR A 45 22.16 -0.69 -21.60
CA TYR A 45 22.37 0.72 -21.31
C TYR A 45 23.11 1.42 -22.45
N LYS A 46 24.31 0.98 -22.74
CA LYS A 46 25.17 1.50 -23.81
C LYS A 46 26.37 0.59 -24.03
N TRP A 47 27.10 0.84 -25.09
CA TRP A 47 28.45 0.36 -25.28
C TRP A 47 29.45 1.31 -24.60
N SER A 48 30.64 0.81 -24.25
CA SER A 48 31.67 1.58 -23.54
C SER A 48 32.18 2.80 -24.30
N ASP A 49 32.04 2.82 -25.61
CA ASP A 49 32.33 3.94 -26.51
C ASP A 49 31.18 4.96 -26.67
N GLY A 50 30.06 4.76 -25.94
CA GLY A 50 28.93 5.68 -25.90
C GLY A 50 27.79 5.35 -26.86
N VAL A 51 27.89 4.33 -27.72
CA VAL A 51 26.78 3.89 -28.59
C VAL A 51 25.62 3.36 -27.75
N THR A 52 24.40 3.85 -27.96
CA THR A 52 23.20 3.54 -27.15
C THR A 52 22.23 2.55 -27.80
N THR A 53 22.49 2.11 -29.02
CA THR A 53 21.72 1.05 -29.69
C THR A 53 22.28 -0.31 -29.31
N ALA A 54 21.42 -1.23 -28.88
CA ALA A 54 21.83 -2.59 -28.49
C ALA A 54 22.49 -3.35 -29.66
N THR A 55 21.92 -3.23 -30.85
CA THR A 55 22.59 -3.67 -32.09
C THR A 55 23.44 -2.55 -32.63
N ARG A 56 24.74 -2.84 -32.81
CA ARG A 56 25.67 -1.93 -33.42
C ARG A 56 26.17 -2.46 -34.74
N TYR A 57 26.45 -1.54 -35.67
CA TYR A 57 27.02 -1.81 -36.98
C TYR A 57 28.35 -1.04 -37.07
N ASP A 58 29.45 -1.76 -37.23
CA ASP A 58 30.75 -1.15 -37.31
C ASP A 58 31.39 -1.41 -38.69
N ASN A 59 31.88 -0.35 -39.30
CA ASN A 59 32.75 -0.46 -40.49
C ASN A 59 34.19 -0.55 -39.99
N ILE A 60 34.79 -1.70 -40.18
CA ILE A 60 36.13 -2.03 -39.63
C ILE A 60 37.21 -1.27 -40.43
N THR A 61 37.73 -0.22 -39.87
CA THR A 61 38.87 0.55 -40.37
C THR A 61 40.05 0.49 -39.43
N LYS A 62 39.89 -0.03 -38.23
CA LYS A 62 40.83 -0.25 -37.15
C LYS A 62 40.31 -1.25 -36.16
N ASP A 63 41.14 -1.73 -35.24
CA ASP A 63 40.74 -2.61 -34.16
C ASP A 63 39.69 -1.89 -33.27
N ILE A 64 38.61 -2.60 -32.93
CA ILE A 64 37.52 -2.15 -32.09
C ILE A 64 37.46 -3.06 -30.84
N SER A 65 37.62 -2.48 -29.65
CA SER A 65 37.44 -3.17 -28.39
C SER A 65 36.42 -2.39 -27.55
N VAL A 66 35.22 -2.95 -27.35
CA VAL A 66 34.14 -2.31 -26.66
C VAL A 66 33.38 -3.30 -25.78
N LYS A 67 32.77 -2.77 -24.70
CA LYS A 67 31.97 -3.56 -23.75
C LYS A 67 30.52 -3.13 -23.78
N ALA A 68 29.61 -4.10 -23.82
CA ALA A 68 28.19 -3.88 -23.59
C ALA A 68 27.93 -3.72 -22.09
N MET A 69 27.24 -2.66 -21.72
CA MET A 69 26.88 -2.32 -20.34
C MET A 69 25.37 -2.43 -20.15
N PHE A 70 24.96 -2.97 -19.01
CA PHE A 70 23.56 -3.21 -18.68
C PHE A 70 23.21 -2.60 -17.33
N ASN A 71 22.00 -2.06 -17.20
CA ASN A 71 21.44 -1.56 -15.95
C ASN A 71 20.41 -2.56 -15.42
N ASP A 72 20.25 -2.58 -14.10
CA ASP A 72 19.17 -3.30 -13.42
C ASP A 72 17.83 -2.65 -13.78
N ALA A 73 16.88 -3.45 -14.26
CA ALA A 73 15.53 -3.03 -14.63
C ALA A 73 14.47 -3.52 -13.65
N ARG A 74 14.85 -4.19 -12.54
CA ARG A 74 13.91 -4.66 -11.53
C ARG A 74 13.21 -3.47 -10.88
N VAL A 75 11.89 -3.53 -10.83
CA VAL A 75 11.05 -2.56 -10.13
C VAL A 75 10.71 -3.13 -8.75
N GLU A 76 11.07 -2.42 -7.70
CA GLU A 76 10.72 -2.75 -6.31
C GLU A 76 9.81 -1.65 -5.77
N LEU A 77 8.60 -2.04 -5.34
CA LEU A 77 7.65 -1.17 -4.67
C LEU A 77 7.49 -1.64 -3.22
N THR A 78 7.71 -0.73 -2.28
CA THR A 78 7.56 -1.00 -0.84
C THR A 78 6.67 0.04 -0.19
N LEU A 79 5.99 -0.34 0.89
CA LEU A 79 5.19 0.55 1.73
C LEU A 79 5.92 0.80 3.05
N ASP A 80 5.76 2.00 3.61
CA ASP A 80 6.34 2.38 4.91
C ASP A 80 5.60 1.75 6.10
N LYS A 81 4.45 1.12 5.85
CA LYS A 81 3.62 0.44 6.85
C LYS A 81 3.24 -0.96 6.39
N GLY A 82 3.12 -1.87 7.36
CA GLY A 82 2.51 -3.18 7.20
C GLY A 82 1.07 -3.21 7.71
N ASP A 83 0.52 -4.41 7.87
CA ASP A 83 -0.81 -4.64 8.43
C ASP A 83 -0.96 -3.92 9.77
N THR A 84 -2.07 -3.21 9.95
CA THR A 84 -2.27 -2.32 11.08
C THR A 84 -3.74 -2.27 11.51
N LYS A 85 -3.97 -1.72 12.71
CA LYS A 85 -5.30 -1.46 13.26
C LYS A 85 -5.45 0.02 13.53
N ILE A 86 -6.61 0.57 13.22
CA ILE A 86 -7.01 1.95 13.50
C ILE A 86 -8.47 1.95 13.98
N LYS A 87 -8.91 3.05 14.57
CA LYS A 87 -10.32 3.28 14.91
C LYS A 87 -11.09 3.86 13.73
N GLN A 88 -12.38 3.64 13.72
CA GLN A 88 -13.30 4.32 12.81
C GLN A 88 -13.11 5.84 12.89
N GLY A 89 -13.04 6.52 11.74
CA GLY A 89 -12.80 7.96 11.65
C GLY A 89 -11.34 8.39 11.85
N GLU A 90 -10.42 7.51 12.27
CA GLU A 90 -8.99 7.79 12.37
C GLU A 90 -8.33 7.80 10.99
N SER A 91 -7.37 8.70 10.78
CA SER A 91 -6.66 8.81 9.49
C SER A 91 -5.36 8.02 9.50
N LEU A 92 -5.14 7.21 8.48
CA LEU A 92 -3.90 6.48 8.22
C LEU A 92 -3.27 7.01 6.93
N THR A 93 -2.03 7.48 7.00
CA THR A 93 -1.25 7.81 5.80
C THR A 93 -0.21 6.73 5.56
N VAL A 94 -0.20 6.18 4.33
CA VAL A 94 0.74 5.17 3.85
C VAL A 94 1.56 5.78 2.73
N ASN A 95 2.89 5.64 2.79
CA ASN A 95 3.81 6.12 1.76
C ASN A 95 4.39 4.96 0.98
N ALA A 96 4.54 5.15 -0.33
CA ALA A 96 5.20 4.22 -1.23
C ALA A 96 6.63 4.67 -1.52
N ALA A 97 7.56 3.73 -1.54
CA ALA A 97 8.90 3.92 -2.06
C ALA A 97 9.12 2.99 -3.25
N VAL A 98 9.66 3.53 -4.33
CA VAL A 98 9.93 2.81 -5.57
C VAL A 98 11.43 2.81 -5.83
N LYS A 99 11.97 1.67 -6.26
CA LYS A 99 13.33 1.55 -6.77
C LYS A 99 13.33 0.91 -8.15
N LEU A 100 14.20 1.39 -9.00
CA LEU A 100 14.59 0.75 -10.25
C LEU A 100 16.02 0.24 -10.09
N GLY A 101 16.16 -1.06 -9.96
CA GLY A 101 17.39 -1.66 -9.48
C GLY A 101 17.71 -1.20 -8.06
N ASN A 102 18.93 -0.67 -7.86
CA ASN A 102 19.39 -0.16 -6.56
C ASN A 102 19.17 1.34 -6.36
N LYS A 103 18.52 2.03 -7.32
CA LYS A 103 18.31 3.48 -7.27
C LYS A 103 16.88 3.82 -6.94
N ALA A 104 16.68 4.84 -6.09
CA ALA A 104 15.36 5.41 -5.85
C ALA A 104 14.76 5.93 -7.17
N TYR A 105 13.46 5.68 -7.35
CA TYR A 105 12.69 6.12 -8.50
C TYR A 105 11.48 6.94 -8.05
N ASP A 106 10.94 7.75 -8.94
CA ASP A 106 9.79 8.60 -8.63
C ASP A 106 8.54 7.75 -8.38
N ALA A 107 7.88 7.98 -7.24
CA ALA A 107 6.69 7.29 -6.80
C ALA A 107 5.38 8.04 -7.13
N THR A 108 5.43 9.17 -7.86
CA THR A 108 4.24 10.00 -8.16
C THR A 108 3.20 9.27 -9.02
N ASN A 109 3.62 8.25 -9.77
CA ASN A 109 2.77 7.43 -10.63
C ASN A 109 2.32 6.12 -9.97
N VAL A 110 2.58 5.90 -8.68
CA VAL A 110 2.04 4.75 -7.94
C VAL A 110 0.52 4.86 -7.93
N GLN A 111 -0.15 3.81 -8.37
CA GLN A 111 -1.60 3.66 -8.37
C GLN A 111 -2.05 3.02 -7.07
N TRP A 112 -3.01 3.65 -6.39
CA TRP A 112 -3.56 3.15 -5.13
C TRP A 112 -4.98 2.67 -5.31
N SER A 113 -5.32 1.56 -4.66
CA SER A 113 -6.70 1.06 -4.55
C SER A 113 -7.00 0.62 -3.13
N ILE A 114 -8.29 0.70 -2.76
CA ILE A 114 -8.86 0.20 -1.52
C ILE A 114 -9.93 -0.81 -1.89
N ASN A 115 -9.82 -2.06 -1.40
CA ASN A 115 -10.74 -3.16 -1.74
C ASN A 115 -10.95 -3.33 -3.25
N ASP A 116 -9.84 -3.18 -4.02
CA ASP A 116 -9.78 -3.24 -5.49
C ASP A 116 -10.47 -2.08 -6.24
N GLU A 117 -11.00 -1.08 -5.53
CA GLU A 117 -11.48 0.17 -6.13
C GLU A 117 -10.33 1.19 -6.20
N MET A 118 -10.16 1.79 -7.40
CA MET A 118 -9.08 2.74 -7.63
C MET A 118 -9.37 4.06 -6.93
N GLU A 119 -8.41 4.55 -6.14
CA GLU A 119 -8.52 5.78 -5.38
C GLU A 119 -7.80 6.95 -6.07
N LYS A 120 -6.50 6.82 -6.28
CA LYS A 120 -5.65 7.90 -6.80
C LYS A 120 -4.29 7.41 -7.26
N ASN A 121 -3.56 8.30 -7.94
CA ASN A 121 -2.12 8.18 -8.15
C ASN A 121 -1.36 9.07 -7.17
N GLY A 122 -0.13 8.69 -6.84
CA GLY A 122 0.76 9.51 -6.00
C GLY A 122 1.70 8.69 -5.15
N SER A 123 2.66 9.36 -4.50
CA SER A 123 3.63 8.73 -3.60
C SER A 123 3.06 8.32 -2.23
N SER A 124 1.82 8.74 -1.92
CA SER A 124 1.16 8.39 -0.66
C SER A 124 -0.35 8.30 -0.81
N LEU A 125 -0.99 7.53 0.07
CA LEU A 125 -2.44 7.45 0.25
C LEU A 125 -2.78 7.81 1.69
N THR A 126 -3.77 8.70 1.88
CA THR A 126 -4.40 8.93 3.20
C THR A 126 -5.77 8.27 3.19
N PHE A 127 -5.95 7.29 4.06
CA PHE A 127 -7.17 6.53 4.26
C PHE A 127 -7.87 6.95 5.54
N LYS A 128 -9.16 7.29 5.47
CA LYS A 128 -10.00 7.64 6.62
C LYS A 128 -11.33 6.90 6.51
N PRO A 129 -11.49 5.74 7.16
CA PRO A 129 -12.68 4.92 7.05
C PRO A 129 -13.84 5.48 7.89
N ASP A 130 -15.03 5.48 7.32
CA ASP A 130 -16.28 5.86 8.00
C ASP A 130 -17.00 4.66 8.65
N ALA A 131 -16.51 3.44 8.42
CA ALA A 131 -17.10 2.21 8.96
C ALA A 131 -16.02 1.25 9.48
N ALA A 132 -16.34 0.50 10.54
CA ALA A 132 -15.52 -0.60 11.01
C ALA A 132 -15.53 -1.74 9.99
N GLY A 133 -14.40 -2.47 9.90
CA GLY A 133 -14.24 -3.57 8.95
C GLY A 133 -12.77 -3.83 8.60
N THR A 134 -12.57 -4.70 7.62
CA THR A 134 -11.25 -5.00 7.08
C THR A 134 -11.12 -4.43 5.68
N TYR A 135 -10.05 -3.68 5.47
CA TYR A 135 -9.76 -3.01 4.21
C TYR A 135 -8.39 -3.47 3.68
N THR A 136 -8.32 -3.75 2.40
CA THR A 136 -7.06 -4.05 1.72
C THR A 136 -6.62 -2.83 0.93
N ILE A 137 -5.50 -2.22 1.31
CA ILE A 137 -4.88 -1.13 0.57
C ILE A 137 -3.80 -1.74 -0.32
N LYS A 138 -3.90 -1.50 -1.62
CA LYS A 138 -2.91 -1.95 -2.61
C LYS A 138 -2.26 -0.76 -3.30
N ALA A 139 -0.98 -0.90 -3.59
CA ALA A 139 -0.21 0.01 -4.42
C ALA A 139 0.38 -0.76 -5.59
N GLY A 140 0.42 -0.16 -6.77
CA GLY A 140 1.00 -0.75 -7.97
C GLY A 140 1.70 0.29 -8.83
N ILE A 141 2.76 -0.10 -9.52
CA ILE A 141 3.46 0.73 -10.48
C ILE A 141 3.97 -0.11 -11.64
N GLU A 142 3.91 0.45 -12.83
CA GLU A 142 4.53 -0.12 -14.04
C GLU A 142 5.64 0.80 -14.53
N ILE A 143 6.83 0.25 -14.76
CA ILE A 143 7.99 0.96 -15.30
C ILE A 143 8.59 0.11 -16.42
N ASN A 144 8.63 0.65 -17.64
CA ASN A 144 9.19 -0.03 -18.81
C ASN A 144 8.61 -1.45 -19.05
N GLY A 145 7.30 -1.63 -18.82
CA GLY A 145 6.63 -2.93 -18.97
C GLY A 145 6.83 -3.90 -17.80
N THR A 146 7.56 -3.52 -16.76
CA THR A 146 7.72 -4.29 -15.51
C THR A 146 6.76 -3.76 -14.45
N PHE A 147 5.92 -4.66 -13.93
CA PHE A 147 4.91 -4.33 -12.93
C PHE A 147 5.35 -4.78 -11.53
N SER A 148 5.18 -3.91 -10.52
CA SER A 148 5.43 -4.23 -9.12
C SER A 148 4.27 -3.78 -8.25
N THR A 149 3.92 -4.59 -7.25
CA THR A 149 2.82 -4.31 -6.31
C THR A 149 3.25 -4.50 -4.88
N ALA A 150 2.58 -3.77 -3.98
CA ALA A 150 2.66 -3.97 -2.54
C ALA A 150 1.26 -3.77 -1.93
N GLN A 151 0.98 -4.41 -0.80
CA GLN A 151 -0.31 -4.28 -0.12
C GLN A 151 -0.15 -4.36 1.40
N LEU A 152 -1.16 -3.85 2.10
CA LEU A 152 -1.33 -4.01 3.54
C LEU A 152 -2.83 -4.18 3.87
N ILE A 153 -3.11 -4.80 5.02
CA ILE A 153 -4.46 -4.97 5.55
C ILE A 153 -4.64 -3.98 6.70
N VAL A 154 -5.72 -3.21 6.64
CA VAL A 154 -6.13 -2.31 7.71
C VAL A 154 -7.39 -2.86 8.38
N THR A 155 -7.30 -3.20 9.67
CA THR A 155 -8.46 -3.55 10.49
C THR A 155 -8.96 -2.28 11.17
N VAL A 156 -10.18 -1.88 10.85
CA VAL A 156 -10.84 -0.72 11.46
C VAL A 156 -11.76 -1.20 12.57
N GLU A 157 -11.46 -0.81 13.79
CA GLU A 157 -12.23 -1.14 14.97
C GLU A 157 -13.34 -0.10 15.16
N ALA A 158 -14.57 -0.55 15.48
CA ALA A 158 -15.67 0.35 15.83
C ALA A 158 -15.33 1.10 17.13
N GLU A 159 -15.80 2.32 17.25
CA GLU A 159 -15.79 2.99 18.53
C GLU A 159 -16.70 2.27 19.53
N ALA A 160 -16.26 2.19 20.79
CA ALA A 160 -17.06 1.58 21.83
C ALA A 160 -18.33 2.39 22.09
N THR A 161 -19.49 1.73 22.14
CA THR A 161 -20.71 2.36 22.58
C THR A 161 -20.63 2.68 24.07
N THR A 162 -20.89 3.92 24.44
CA THR A 162 -20.99 4.35 25.83
C THR A 162 -22.38 4.88 26.14
N ILE A 163 -22.87 4.57 27.34
CA ILE A 163 -24.14 5.04 27.84
C ILE A 163 -23.88 5.84 29.11
N ASN A 164 -24.27 7.10 29.12
CA ASN A 164 -24.22 7.98 30.28
C ASN A 164 -25.61 8.20 30.84
N ILE A 165 -25.81 7.93 32.13
CA ILE A 165 -27.07 8.13 32.81
C ILE A 165 -26.99 9.40 33.69
N SER A 166 -28.02 10.23 33.58
CA SER A 166 -28.18 11.44 34.43
C SER A 166 -29.58 11.45 35.04
N GLY A 167 -29.77 12.27 36.07
CA GLY A 167 -31.04 12.40 36.82
C GLY A 167 -31.12 11.58 38.10
N THR A 168 -29.97 11.01 38.52
CA THR A 168 -29.87 10.31 39.83
C THR A 168 -29.88 11.28 40.98
N GLY A 169 -30.40 10.87 42.14
CA GLY A 169 -30.44 11.72 43.34
C GLY A 169 -31.24 11.10 44.48
N THR A 170 -31.57 11.92 45.48
CA THR A 170 -32.36 11.51 46.63
C THR A 170 -33.82 11.97 46.41
N LEU A 171 -34.75 11.05 46.60
CA LEU A 171 -36.18 11.32 46.50
C LEU A 171 -36.88 10.98 47.80
N THR A 172 -38.00 11.67 48.09
CA THR A 172 -38.92 11.25 49.11
C THR A 172 -39.85 10.13 48.55
N ALA A 173 -40.18 9.14 49.35
CA ALA A 173 -41.08 8.08 48.92
C ALA A 173 -42.38 8.65 48.30
N GLY A 174 -42.79 8.10 47.17
CA GLY A 174 -43.87 8.57 46.33
C GLY A 174 -43.50 9.66 45.31
N GLN A 175 -42.27 10.19 45.36
CA GLN A 175 -41.80 11.15 44.36
C GLN A 175 -41.15 10.45 43.17
N SER A 176 -41.13 11.16 42.03
CA SER A 176 -40.54 10.71 40.79
C SER A 176 -39.36 11.57 40.38
N THR A 177 -38.44 10.97 39.65
CA THR A 177 -37.35 11.65 38.94
C THR A 177 -37.35 11.29 37.48
N THR A 178 -36.86 12.22 36.66
CA THR A 178 -36.60 11.95 35.25
C THR A 178 -35.15 11.50 35.09
N LEU A 179 -34.98 10.34 34.47
CA LEU A 179 -33.71 9.79 34.12
C LEU A 179 -33.47 9.95 32.61
N THR A 180 -32.27 10.36 32.24
CA THR A 180 -31.89 10.54 30.84
C THR A 180 -30.69 9.68 30.51
N ALA A 181 -30.73 8.91 29.45
CA ALA A 181 -29.60 8.19 28.88
C ALA A 181 -29.11 8.92 27.64
N THR A 182 -27.80 9.18 27.60
CA THR A 182 -27.11 9.64 26.41
C THR A 182 -26.24 8.49 25.89
N VAL A 183 -26.53 8.06 24.65
CA VAL A 183 -25.78 7.00 23.96
C VAL A 183 -24.80 7.65 22.99
N GLU A 184 -23.53 7.33 23.13
CA GLU A 184 -22.49 7.75 22.20
C GLU A 184 -21.99 6.51 21.43
N ASN A 185 -21.73 6.67 20.14
CA ASN A 185 -21.21 5.62 19.24
C ASN A 185 -22.10 4.34 19.21
N GLY A 186 -23.42 4.52 19.28
CA GLY A 186 -24.36 3.42 19.23
C GLY A 186 -25.71 3.84 18.64
N SER A 187 -26.48 2.86 18.19
CA SER A 187 -27.84 3.04 17.73
C SER A 187 -28.71 1.97 18.38
N GLY A 188 -29.96 2.31 18.67
CA GLY A 188 -30.95 1.40 19.24
C GLY A 188 -31.72 2.03 20.41
N ASP A 189 -32.71 1.30 20.88
CA ASP A 189 -33.53 1.70 22.02
C ASP A 189 -32.75 1.46 23.32
N THR A 190 -32.77 2.46 24.21
CA THR A 190 -32.25 2.32 25.57
C THR A 190 -33.24 1.54 26.41
N LEU A 191 -32.84 0.43 27.00
CA LEU A 191 -33.61 -0.38 27.92
C LEU A 191 -33.20 -0.04 29.37
N TRP A 192 -34.17 0.23 30.21
CA TRP A 192 -33.98 0.55 31.62
C TRP A 192 -34.48 -0.56 32.53
N GLY A 193 -33.77 -0.75 33.62
CA GLY A 193 -34.15 -1.66 34.69
C GLY A 193 -33.82 -1.13 36.06
N CYS A 194 -34.53 -1.65 37.08
CA CYS A 194 -34.23 -1.44 38.50
C CYS A 194 -34.01 -2.80 39.16
N GLU A 195 -32.89 -2.97 39.89
CA GLU A 195 -32.58 -4.25 40.51
C GLU A 195 -33.53 -4.61 41.64
N GLU A 196 -34.02 -3.62 42.39
CA GLU A 196 -34.84 -3.80 43.58
C GLU A 196 -36.34 -3.95 43.27
N THR A 197 -36.74 -3.73 42.01
CA THR A 197 -38.14 -3.80 41.58
C THR A 197 -38.24 -4.51 40.23
N SER A 198 -39.53 -4.79 39.83
CA SER A 198 -39.78 -5.27 38.48
C SER A 198 -39.90 -4.17 37.43
N TRP A 199 -39.56 -2.91 37.78
CA TRP A 199 -39.66 -1.79 36.84
C TRP A 199 -38.72 -1.98 35.66
N ARG A 200 -39.33 -1.87 34.48
CA ARG A 200 -38.68 -1.94 33.17
C ARG A 200 -39.33 -0.95 32.23
N THR A 201 -38.53 -0.28 31.42
CA THR A 201 -39.07 0.62 30.39
C THR A 201 -38.02 0.85 29.30
N THR A 202 -38.38 1.53 28.23
CA THR A 202 -37.49 1.91 27.13
C THR A 202 -37.61 3.39 26.82
N GLY A 203 -36.54 3.95 26.26
CA GLY A 203 -36.47 5.35 25.81
C GLY A 203 -35.24 6.08 26.32
N THR A 204 -34.90 7.18 25.65
CA THR A 204 -33.76 8.02 26.01
C THR A 204 -34.03 8.86 27.27
N GLN A 205 -35.27 9.09 27.58
CA GLN A 205 -35.74 9.78 28.81
C GLN A 205 -36.92 9.04 29.41
N VAL A 206 -36.83 8.71 30.69
CA VAL A 206 -37.82 7.92 31.41
C VAL A 206 -38.10 8.49 32.79
N THR A 207 -39.27 8.17 33.37
CA THR A 207 -39.61 8.55 34.72
C THR A 207 -39.55 7.34 35.65
N PHE A 208 -38.80 7.46 36.74
CA PHE A 208 -38.73 6.49 37.83
C PHE A 208 -39.42 7.04 39.08
N THR A 209 -40.25 6.22 39.72
CA THR A 209 -40.94 6.59 40.99
C THR A 209 -40.50 5.65 42.09
N ALA A 210 -39.93 6.17 43.16
CA ALA A 210 -39.58 5.41 44.36
C ALA A 210 -40.77 5.41 45.32
N ASN A 211 -41.54 4.30 45.37
CA ASN A 211 -42.74 4.21 46.19
C ASN A 211 -42.45 3.95 47.69
N GLU A 212 -41.33 3.31 47.97
CA GLU A 212 -40.88 2.94 49.33
C GLU A 212 -39.50 3.54 49.62
N PRO A 213 -39.19 3.78 50.93
CA PRO A 213 -37.83 4.15 51.30
C PRO A 213 -36.82 3.03 51.00
N GLY A 214 -35.69 3.36 50.38
CA GLY A 214 -34.61 2.42 50.03
C GLY A 214 -33.59 2.99 49.07
N THR A 215 -32.65 2.18 48.67
CA THR A 215 -31.67 2.46 47.63
C THR A 215 -32.10 1.70 46.38
N TYR A 216 -32.12 2.34 45.22
CA TYR A 216 -32.53 1.77 43.95
C TYR A 216 -31.36 1.86 42.97
N HIS A 217 -30.98 0.72 42.42
CA HIS A 217 -29.95 0.64 41.36
C HIS A 217 -30.59 0.59 40.01
N ILE A 218 -30.42 1.66 39.24
CA ILE A 218 -30.99 1.80 37.90
C ILE A 218 -29.87 1.52 36.88
N HIS A 219 -30.16 0.69 35.92
CA HIS A 219 -29.23 0.29 34.86
C HIS A 219 -29.89 0.28 33.49
#